data_a906d4f021aafa0765184c71ce653f7b
#
_entry.id   a906d4f021aafa0765184c71ce653f7b
#
_cell.length_a   1.000
_cell.length_b   1.000
_cell.length_c   1.000
_cell.angle_alpha   90.00
_cell.angle_beta   90.00
_cell.angle_gamma   90.00
#
_symmetry.space_group_name_H-M   'P 1'
#
loop_
_entity.id
_entity.type
_entity.pdbx_description
1 polymer ?
#
loop_
_entity_poly.entity_id
_entity_poly.type
_entity_poly.pdbx_seq_one_letter_code
_entity_poly.pdbx_strand_id
1 'polypeptide(L)'
;GEGLGQFHHDASILPPHDHPVLTTEDGTTITLNDARRFGAVDFVRGEGHPLLAALGPEPLDDGFTPERLAAALVGRRTPIKAALLDQRIVAGLGNIYVCEALFRAGIHPTRPAGRIGPERMTRLHAAIREVLLQAIEAGGSSLRDHRQTSGELGYFQHSFRVYGREGQP
;
A
#
# COMPACT_ATOMS: atom_id res chain seq x y z
N GLY A 1 -4.80 -5.10 0.39
CA GLY A 1 -4.89 -6.55 0.26
C GLY A 1 -3.71 -7.08 -0.50
N GLU A 2 -2.97 -8.02 0.10
CA GLU A 2 -1.73 -8.58 -0.47
C GLU A 2 -2.01 -9.94 -1.12
N GLY A 3 -3.00 -10.01 -1.99
CA GLY A 3 -3.24 -11.15 -2.86
C GLY A 3 -2.61 -10.88 -4.22
N LEU A 4 -1.84 -11.84 -4.74
CA LEU A 4 -1.26 -11.76 -6.08
C LEU A 4 -2.18 -12.47 -7.06
N GLY A 5 -2.67 -11.75 -8.07
CA GLY A 5 -3.29 -12.38 -9.23
C GLY A 5 -2.19 -13.03 -10.10
N GLN A 6 -2.30 -14.30 -10.37
CA GLN A 6 -1.42 -15.02 -11.30
C GLN A 6 -2.24 -15.48 -12.50
N PHE A 7 -1.64 -15.36 -13.69
CA PHE A 7 -2.24 -15.84 -14.95
C PHE A 7 -1.64 -17.21 -15.30
N HIS A 8 -2.50 -18.22 -15.46
CA HIS A 8 -2.11 -19.55 -15.87
C HIS A 8 -2.88 -19.96 -17.14
N HIS A 9 -2.18 -20.58 -18.07
CA HIS A 9 -2.80 -21.11 -19.30
C HIS A 9 -3.35 -22.55 -19.15
N ASP A 10 -3.07 -23.23 -18.03
CA ASP A 10 -3.56 -24.56 -17.74
C ASP A 10 -4.07 -24.64 -16.29
N ALA A 11 -5.37 -24.89 -16.13
CA ALA A 11 -6.05 -24.99 -14.85
C ALA A 11 -5.94 -26.37 -14.18
N SER A 12 -5.23 -27.33 -14.79
CA SER A 12 -5.20 -28.72 -14.31
C SER A 12 -4.34 -28.93 -13.06
N ILE A 13 -3.44 -28.00 -12.73
CA ILE A 13 -2.59 -28.07 -11.53
C ILE A 13 -2.56 -26.68 -10.87
N LEU A 14 -3.38 -26.49 -9.85
CA LEU A 14 -3.33 -25.28 -9.05
C LEU A 14 -2.20 -25.38 -8.02
N PRO A 15 -1.29 -24.39 -7.95
CA PRO A 15 -0.28 -24.32 -6.89
C PRO A 15 -0.91 -24.29 -5.50
N PRO A 16 -0.18 -24.73 -4.46
CA PRO A 16 -0.64 -24.57 -3.09
C PRO A 16 -0.93 -23.10 -2.78
N HIS A 17 -2.06 -22.84 -2.11
CA HIS A 17 -2.56 -21.50 -1.74
C HIS A 17 -3.22 -20.68 -2.85
N ASP A 18 -3.48 -21.26 -4.02
CA ASP A 18 -4.33 -20.63 -5.03
C ASP A 18 -5.80 -20.78 -4.62
N HIS A 19 -6.46 -19.66 -4.51
CA HIS A 19 -7.87 -19.50 -4.16
C HIS A 19 -8.40 -18.37 -5.06
N PRO A 20 -9.62 -18.14 -5.07
CA PRO A 20 -10.54 -18.46 -6.12
C PRO A 20 -9.93 -18.47 -7.53
N VAL A 21 -10.52 -19.19 -8.44
CA VAL A 21 -10.12 -19.31 -9.84
C VAL A 21 -11.18 -18.64 -10.71
N LEU A 22 -10.76 -17.69 -11.53
CA LEU A 22 -11.59 -17.04 -12.54
C LEU A 22 -11.10 -17.49 -13.92
N THR A 23 -12.00 -17.96 -14.77
CA THR A 23 -11.69 -18.30 -16.15
C THR A 23 -12.43 -17.34 -17.07
N THR A 24 -11.71 -16.68 -17.96
CA THR A 24 -12.27 -15.78 -18.97
C THR A 24 -12.78 -16.57 -20.19
N GLU A 25 -13.55 -15.93 -21.06
CA GLU A 25 -14.13 -16.59 -22.27
C GLU A 25 -13.07 -17.10 -23.23
N ASP A 26 -11.90 -16.49 -23.28
CA ASP A 26 -10.75 -16.91 -24.10
C ASP A 26 -9.92 -18.06 -23.47
N GLY A 27 -10.36 -18.57 -22.30
CA GLY A 27 -9.71 -19.66 -21.59
C GLY A 27 -8.57 -19.24 -20.66
N THR A 28 -8.29 -17.93 -20.53
CA THR A 28 -7.29 -17.44 -19.56
C THR A 28 -7.77 -17.67 -18.14
N THR A 29 -6.94 -18.28 -17.31
CA THR A 29 -7.25 -18.53 -15.89
C THR A 29 -6.50 -17.53 -15.01
N ILE A 30 -7.23 -16.89 -14.12
CA ILE A 30 -6.73 -15.94 -13.13
C ILE A 30 -6.93 -16.57 -11.76
N THR A 31 -5.86 -16.72 -10.98
CA THR A 31 -5.92 -17.25 -9.63
C THR A 31 -5.46 -16.21 -8.63
N LEU A 32 -6.05 -16.20 -7.43
CA LEU A 32 -5.56 -15.45 -6.30
C LEU A 32 -4.68 -16.36 -5.44
N ASN A 33 -3.37 -16.13 -5.46
CA ASN A 33 -2.45 -16.80 -4.54
C ASN A 33 -2.34 -16.00 -3.25
N ASP A 34 -2.82 -16.54 -2.15
CA ASP A 34 -2.85 -15.88 -0.84
C ASP A 34 -2.55 -16.86 0.29
N ALA A 35 -1.25 -17.11 0.50
CA ALA A 35 -0.77 -18.00 1.55
C ALA A 35 -1.15 -17.57 2.97
N ARG A 36 -1.37 -16.26 3.19
CA ARG A 36 -1.71 -15.70 4.50
C ARG A 36 -3.22 -15.51 4.71
N ARG A 37 -4.02 -15.69 3.67
CA ARG A 37 -5.49 -15.54 3.67
C ARG A 37 -5.98 -14.17 4.15
N PHE A 38 -5.27 -13.11 3.79
CA PHE A 38 -5.67 -11.72 4.09
C PHE A 38 -6.41 -11.06 2.93
N GLY A 39 -6.33 -11.63 1.73
CA GLY A 39 -7.07 -11.17 0.56
C GLY A 39 -8.53 -11.60 0.61
N ALA A 40 -9.34 -10.86 -0.12
CA ALA A 40 -10.74 -11.20 -0.35
C ALA A 40 -11.10 -10.87 -1.80
N VAL A 41 -11.93 -11.70 -2.40
CA VAL A 41 -12.57 -11.46 -3.69
C VAL A 41 -14.06 -11.38 -3.45
N ASP A 42 -14.69 -10.32 -3.90
CA ASP A 42 -16.13 -10.13 -3.81
C ASP A 42 -16.72 -9.71 -5.15
N PHE A 43 -17.95 -10.10 -5.42
CA PHE A 43 -18.69 -9.76 -6.62
C PHE A 43 -19.70 -8.66 -6.31
N VAL A 44 -19.52 -7.50 -6.93
CA VAL A 44 -20.41 -6.35 -6.73
C VAL A 44 -21.14 -6.05 -8.02
N ARG A 45 -22.45 -5.83 -7.94
CA ARG A 45 -23.25 -5.33 -9.06
C ARG A 45 -23.27 -3.80 -9.01
N GLY A 46 -22.77 -3.18 -10.08
CA GLY A 46 -22.72 -1.72 -10.21
C GLY A 46 -21.47 -1.11 -9.60
N GLU A 47 -21.40 0.23 -9.61
CA GLU A 47 -20.30 0.99 -9.06
C GLU A 47 -20.53 1.23 -7.55
N GLY A 48 -19.60 0.80 -6.73
CA GLY A 48 -19.58 1.12 -5.30
C GLY A 48 -19.67 -0.08 -4.38
N HIS A 49 -18.52 -0.48 -3.86
CA HIS A 49 -18.43 -1.41 -2.75
C HIS A 49 -18.23 -0.61 -1.44
N PRO A 50 -18.93 -0.96 -0.32
CA PRO A 50 -18.80 -0.24 0.94
C PRO A 50 -17.35 -0.09 1.44
N LEU A 51 -16.50 -1.11 1.22
CA LEU A 51 -15.08 -1.05 1.57
C LEU A 51 -14.30 -0.02 0.74
N LEU A 52 -14.65 0.16 -0.55
CA LEU A 52 -14.02 1.15 -1.41
C LEU A 52 -14.53 2.55 -1.10
N ALA A 53 -15.82 2.70 -0.81
CA ALA A 53 -16.43 3.99 -0.44
C ALA A 53 -15.85 4.58 0.86
N ALA A 54 -15.30 3.73 1.74
CA ALA A 54 -14.68 4.17 2.99
C ALA A 54 -13.21 4.58 2.85
N LEU A 55 -12.61 4.40 1.68
CA LEU A 55 -11.20 4.74 1.45
C LEU A 55 -10.98 6.26 1.47
N GLY A 56 -9.86 6.66 2.04
CA GLY A 56 -9.35 8.02 1.96
C GLY A 56 -8.82 8.36 0.56
N PRO A 57 -8.31 9.58 0.38
CA PRO A 57 -7.73 10.00 -0.90
C PRO A 57 -6.52 9.15 -1.26
N GLU A 58 -6.32 8.93 -2.55
CA GLU A 58 -5.11 8.31 -3.06
C GLU A 58 -3.95 9.31 -3.02
N PRO A 59 -2.75 8.90 -2.58
CA PRO A 59 -1.62 9.80 -2.35
C PRO A 59 -1.11 10.51 -3.61
N LEU A 60 -1.34 9.94 -4.78
CA LEU A 60 -0.88 10.49 -6.05
C LEU A 60 -1.91 11.37 -6.76
N ASP A 61 -3.16 11.38 -6.28
CA ASP A 61 -4.20 12.24 -6.82
C ASP A 61 -4.00 13.70 -6.42
N ASP A 62 -4.52 14.61 -7.23
CA ASP A 62 -4.50 16.06 -6.96
C ASP A 62 -5.32 16.44 -5.72
N GLY A 63 -6.31 15.62 -5.37
CA GLY A 63 -7.12 15.79 -4.16
C GLY A 63 -6.38 15.48 -2.86
N PHE A 64 -5.20 14.84 -2.90
CA PHE A 64 -4.37 14.63 -1.72
C PHE A 64 -3.46 15.83 -1.50
N THR A 65 -3.84 16.71 -0.57
CA THR A 65 -3.08 17.92 -0.22
C THR A 65 -2.59 17.89 1.22
N PRO A 66 -1.56 18.70 1.58
CA PRO A 66 -1.09 18.81 2.97
C PRO A 66 -2.21 19.24 3.93
N GLU A 67 -3.09 20.14 3.49
CA GLU A 67 -4.22 20.66 4.28
C GLU A 67 -5.26 19.56 4.54
N ARG A 68 -5.57 18.76 3.52
CA ARG A 68 -6.50 17.63 3.64
C ARG A 68 -5.95 16.55 4.58
N LEU A 69 -4.66 16.24 4.44
CA LEU A 69 -3.98 15.30 5.36
C LEU A 69 -3.99 15.86 6.79
N ALA A 70 -3.66 17.14 6.98
CA ALA A 70 -3.70 17.78 8.28
C ALA A 70 -5.09 17.73 8.90
N ALA A 71 -6.15 18.04 8.14
CA ALA A 71 -7.53 18.01 8.60
C ALA A 71 -7.95 16.59 9.07
N ALA A 72 -7.54 15.54 8.34
CA ALA A 72 -7.80 14.16 8.70
C ALA A 72 -7.09 13.72 10.00
N LEU A 73 -6.01 14.39 10.38
CA LEU A 73 -5.19 14.07 11.54
C LEU A 73 -5.46 14.95 12.77
N VAL A 74 -6.24 16.02 12.62
CA VAL A 74 -6.57 16.94 13.72
C VAL A 74 -7.09 16.20 14.96
N GLY A 75 -6.51 16.53 16.12
CA GLY A 75 -6.94 15.99 17.43
C GLY A 75 -6.60 14.52 17.67
N ARG A 76 -6.04 13.80 16.70
CA ARG A 76 -5.72 12.37 16.87
C ARG A 76 -4.53 12.19 17.81
N ARG A 77 -4.71 11.37 18.84
CA ARG A 77 -3.65 10.95 19.77
C ARG A 77 -2.90 9.71 19.27
N THR A 78 -3.45 9.01 18.32
CA THR A 78 -2.85 7.84 17.69
C THR A 78 -1.47 8.19 17.12
N PRO A 79 -0.45 7.31 17.25
CA PRO A 79 0.84 7.48 16.59
C PRO A 79 0.68 7.75 15.09
N ILE A 80 1.49 8.66 14.55
CA ILE A 80 1.40 9.05 13.14
C ILE A 80 1.54 7.86 12.19
N LYS A 81 2.42 6.91 12.51
CA LYS A 81 2.56 5.68 11.72
C LYS A 81 1.25 4.90 11.64
N ALA A 82 0.60 4.67 12.78
CA ALA A 82 -0.67 3.93 12.82
C ALA A 82 -1.80 4.70 12.12
N ALA A 83 -1.81 6.03 12.23
CA ALA A 83 -2.77 6.86 11.52
C ALA A 83 -2.60 6.77 9.98
N LEU A 84 -1.36 6.79 9.48
CA LEU A 84 -1.10 6.67 8.04
C LEU A 84 -1.38 5.27 7.46
N LEU A 85 -1.40 4.24 8.29
CA LEU A 85 -1.81 2.88 7.90
C LEU A 85 -3.34 2.70 7.84
N ASP A 86 -4.11 3.63 8.40
CA ASP A 86 -5.56 3.63 8.29
C ASP A 86 -5.97 4.06 6.88
N GLN A 87 -6.44 3.12 6.08
CA GLN A 87 -6.83 3.32 4.68
C GLN A 87 -7.95 4.35 4.49
N ARG A 88 -8.65 4.73 5.56
CA ARG A 88 -9.67 5.79 5.54
C ARG A 88 -9.04 7.19 5.60
N ILE A 89 -7.79 7.30 6.03
CA ILE A 89 -7.05 8.56 6.07
C ILE A 89 -6.28 8.77 4.77
N VAL A 90 -5.55 7.75 4.33
CA VAL A 90 -4.80 7.73 3.06
C VAL A 90 -4.89 6.32 2.49
N ALA A 91 -5.43 6.17 1.30
CA ALA A 91 -5.54 4.88 0.64
C ALA A 91 -4.17 4.39 0.12
N GLY A 92 -3.97 3.08 0.10
CA GLY A 92 -2.85 2.44 -0.59
C GLY A 92 -1.49 2.49 0.15
N LEU A 93 -1.37 3.18 1.28
CA LEU A 93 -0.12 3.18 2.05
C LEU A 93 0.04 1.92 2.90
N GLY A 94 1.13 1.18 2.67
CA GLY A 94 1.55 0.06 3.49
C GLY A 94 2.71 0.39 4.42
N ASN A 95 3.08 -0.58 5.26
CA ASN A 95 4.09 -0.40 6.30
C ASN A 95 5.45 0.09 5.77
N ILE A 96 5.90 -0.42 4.63
CA ILE A 96 7.18 -0.04 4.02
C ILE A 96 7.17 1.45 3.68
N TYR A 97 6.20 1.88 2.88
CA TYR A 97 6.14 3.25 2.38
C TYR A 97 5.88 4.26 3.50
N VAL A 98 5.10 3.90 4.52
CA VAL A 98 4.90 4.74 5.70
C VAL A 98 6.20 4.94 6.48
N CYS A 99 6.99 3.88 6.70
CA CYS A 99 8.27 4.00 7.40
C CYS A 99 9.25 4.89 6.63
N GLU A 100 9.39 4.67 5.33
CA GLU A 100 10.29 5.45 4.47
C GLU A 100 9.88 6.93 4.38
N ALA A 101 8.58 7.21 4.25
CA ALA A 101 8.06 8.57 4.20
C ALA A 101 8.27 9.32 5.52
N LEU A 102 8.00 8.68 6.65
CA LEU A 102 8.22 9.29 7.98
C LEU A 102 9.70 9.59 8.22
N PHE A 103 10.59 8.69 7.83
CA PHE A 103 12.03 8.91 7.92
C PHE A 103 12.47 10.11 7.08
N ARG A 104 12.06 10.18 5.81
CA ARG A 104 12.38 11.31 4.92
C ARG A 104 11.83 12.64 5.44
N ALA A 105 10.64 12.62 6.03
CA ALA A 105 10.03 13.81 6.64
C ALA A 105 10.67 14.21 7.98
N GLY A 106 11.53 13.38 8.59
CA GLY A 106 12.11 13.61 9.91
C GLY A 106 11.08 13.57 11.02
N ILE A 107 10.10 12.65 10.93
CA ILE A 107 9.01 12.51 11.89
C ILE A 107 9.11 11.16 12.59
N HIS A 108 9.24 11.19 13.94
CA HIS A 108 9.26 9.98 14.72
C HIS A 108 7.91 9.24 14.62
N PRO A 109 7.90 7.91 14.34
CA PRO A 109 6.67 7.17 14.04
C PRO A 109 5.65 7.11 15.19
N THR A 110 6.09 7.26 16.44
CA THR A 110 5.21 7.27 17.62
C THR A 110 4.68 8.67 17.98
N ARG A 111 5.08 9.72 17.25
CA ARG A 111 4.55 11.07 17.50
C ARG A 111 3.04 11.08 17.33
N PRO A 112 2.26 11.69 18.25
CA PRO A 112 0.82 11.84 18.06
C PRO A 112 0.49 12.56 16.74
N ALA A 113 -0.38 11.98 15.93
CA ALA A 113 -0.69 12.48 14.59
C ALA A 113 -1.21 13.93 14.60
N GLY A 114 -2.07 14.28 15.56
CA GLY A 114 -2.59 15.64 15.73
C GLY A 114 -1.57 16.68 16.23
N ARG A 115 -0.34 16.27 16.52
CA ARG A 115 0.77 17.18 16.92
C ARG A 115 1.79 17.42 15.81
N ILE A 116 1.45 17.10 14.58
CA ILE A 116 2.28 17.42 13.41
C ILE A 116 1.96 18.84 12.97
N GLY A 117 2.92 19.74 13.10
CA GLY A 117 2.76 21.14 12.66
C GLY A 117 2.77 21.29 11.13
N PRO A 118 2.31 22.45 10.62
CA PRO A 118 2.08 22.65 9.18
C PRO A 118 3.33 22.37 8.32
N GLU A 119 4.47 22.87 8.71
CA GLU A 119 5.74 22.66 7.97
C GLU A 119 6.11 21.17 7.88
N ARG A 120 5.98 20.41 8.97
CA ARG A 120 6.21 18.98 8.97
C ARG A 120 5.16 18.23 8.15
N MET A 121 3.92 18.73 8.14
CA MET A 121 2.84 18.16 7.33
C MET A 121 3.14 18.30 5.84
N THR A 122 3.60 19.47 5.40
CA THR A 122 4.02 19.68 4.01
C THR A 122 5.17 18.75 3.63
N ARG A 123 6.19 18.60 4.49
CA ARG A 123 7.28 17.66 4.24
C ARG A 123 6.81 16.20 4.20
N LEU A 124 5.90 15.82 5.09
CA LEU A 124 5.35 14.46 5.12
C LEU A 124 4.56 14.15 3.85
N HIS A 125 3.69 15.07 3.43
CA HIS A 125 2.94 14.95 2.18
C HIS A 125 3.89 14.77 0.96
N ALA A 126 4.90 15.62 0.85
CA ALA A 126 5.90 15.52 -0.22
C ALA A 126 6.65 14.18 -0.18
N ALA A 127 7.08 13.75 1.02
CA ALA A 127 7.80 12.49 1.21
C ALA A 127 6.94 11.26 0.85
N ILE A 128 5.65 11.27 1.16
CA ILE A 128 4.74 10.18 0.77
C ILE A 128 4.69 10.06 -0.75
N ARG A 129 4.47 11.16 -1.46
CA ARG A 129 4.39 11.17 -2.93
C ARG A 129 5.71 10.75 -3.57
N GLU A 130 6.83 11.27 -3.06
CA GLU A 130 8.17 10.94 -3.56
C GLU A 130 8.48 9.44 -3.41
N VAL A 131 8.22 8.85 -2.25
CA VAL A 131 8.44 7.42 -1.99
C VAL A 131 7.62 6.56 -2.95
N LEU A 132 6.34 6.91 -3.16
CA LEU A 132 5.47 6.16 -4.06
C LEU A 132 5.88 6.27 -5.53
N LEU A 133 6.25 7.47 -5.99
CA LEU A 133 6.73 7.67 -7.36
C LEU A 133 8.03 6.89 -7.62
N GLN A 134 8.98 6.93 -6.69
CA GLN A 134 10.20 6.13 -6.79
C GLN A 134 9.91 4.62 -6.77
N ALA A 135 8.93 4.19 -5.97
CA ALA A 135 8.53 2.79 -5.95
C ALA A 135 7.91 2.34 -7.28
N ILE A 136 7.09 3.19 -7.90
CA ILE A 136 6.50 2.91 -9.23
C ILE A 136 7.60 2.83 -10.29
N GLU A 137 8.53 3.80 -10.31
CA GLU A 137 9.66 3.83 -11.23
C GLU A 137 10.56 2.59 -11.11
N ALA A 138 10.75 2.10 -9.88
CA ALA A 138 11.51 0.87 -9.60
C ALA A 138 10.71 -0.43 -9.84
N GLY A 139 9.47 -0.36 -10.36
CA GLY A 139 8.62 -1.53 -10.56
C GLY A 139 8.08 -2.16 -9.27
N GLY A 140 8.00 -1.40 -8.18
CA GLY A 140 7.53 -1.85 -6.87
C GLY A 140 8.62 -2.49 -5.99
N SER A 141 8.19 -3.00 -4.83
CA SER A 141 9.06 -3.68 -3.86
C SER A 141 8.82 -5.18 -3.94
N SER A 142 9.84 -5.95 -4.31
CA SER A 142 9.82 -7.41 -4.17
C SER A 142 10.39 -7.79 -2.81
N LEU A 143 9.54 -8.30 -1.95
CA LEU A 143 9.91 -9.03 -0.74
C LEU A 143 9.80 -10.53 -1.03
N ARG A 144 10.31 -11.39 -0.14
CA ARG A 144 10.40 -12.84 -0.34
C ARG A 144 9.15 -13.51 -0.92
N ASP A 145 7.97 -12.96 -0.60
CA ASP A 145 6.67 -13.53 -0.96
C ASP A 145 5.85 -12.65 -1.92
N HIS A 146 6.43 -11.56 -2.45
CA HIS A 146 5.72 -10.63 -3.31
C HIS A 146 6.42 -10.48 -4.67
N ARG A 147 5.70 -10.84 -5.74
CA ARG A 147 6.12 -10.63 -7.14
C ARG A 147 5.04 -9.90 -7.90
N GLN A 148 5.41 -9.22 -8.98
CA GLN A 148 4.43 -8.65 -9.90
C GLN A 148 3.63 -9.77 -10.60
N THR A 149 2.45 -9.45 -11.11
CA THR A 149 1.61 -10.39 -11.89
C THR A 149 2.31 -10.92 -13.14
N SER A 150 3.27 -10.16 -13.68
CA SER A 150 4.17 -10.58 -14.77
C SER A 150 5.26 -11.56 -14.32
N GLY A 151 5.44 -11.78 -13.00
CA GLY A 151 6.55 -12.56 -12.43
C GLY A 151 7.87 -11.78 -12.30
N GLU A 152 7.91 -10.54 -12.77
CA GLU A 152 9.09 -9.68 -12.66
C GLU A 152 9.31 -9.21 -11.21
N LEU A 153 10.57 -8.98 -10.85
CA LEU A 153 10.94 -8.49 -9.53
C LEU A 153 10.97 -6.95 -9.53
N GLY A 154 10.31 -6.32 -8.56
CA GLY A 154 10.53 -4.91 -8.29
C GLY A 154 11.86 -4.70 -7.57
N TYR A 155 12.47 -3.53 -7.72
CA TYR A 155 13.80 -3.20 -7.22
C TYR A 155 13.80 -2.11 -6.15
N PHE A 156 12.64 -1.61 -5.73
CA PHE A 156 12.55 -0.52 -4.75
C PHE A 156 13.16 -0.89 -3.38
N GLN A 157 13.22 -2.18 -3.03
CA GLN A 157 13.86 -2.64 -1.78
C GLN A 157 15.32 -2.21 -1.65
N HIS A 158 16.02 -1.94 -2.75
CA HIS A 158 17.39 -1.43 -2.73
C HIS A 158 17.49 0.05 -2.35
N SER A 159 16.37 0.75 -2.35
CA SER A 159 16.26 2.17 -1.98
C SER A 159 15.77 2.39 -0.54
N PHE A 160 15.52 1.31 0.24
CA PHE A 160 15.09 1.43 1.63
C PHE A 160 16.15 2.09 2.49
N ARG A 161 15.73 3.05 3.29
CA ARG A 161 16.60 3.78 4.24
C ARG A 161 16.43 3.29 5.67
N VAL A 162 15.25 2.81 6.04
CA VAL A 162 14.94 2.36 7.40
C VAL A 162 14.24 1.01 7.47
N TYR A 163 13.48 0.63 6.45
CA TYR A 163 12.77 -0.65 6.49
C TYR A 163 13.76 -1.82 6.44
N GLY A 164 13.63 -2.78 7.37
CA GLY A 164 14.55 -3.90 7.52
C GLY A 164 15.87 -3.55 8.21
N ARG A 165 15.93 -2.39 8.88
CA ARG A 165 17.12 -1.92 9.62
C ARG A 165 16.83 -1.75 11.11
N GLU A 166 15.98 -2.62 11.66
CA GLU A 166 15.63 -2.59 13.09
C GLU A 166 16.88 -2.72 13.96
N GLY A 167 17.03 -1.80 14.94
CA GLY A 167 18.17 -1.75 15.87
C GLY A 167 19.46 -1.17 15.26
N GLN A 168 19.44 -0.67 14.05
CA GLN A 168 20.56 0.07 13.44
C GLN A 168 20.36 1.59 13.61
N PRO A 169 21.46 2.36 13.73
CA PRO A 169 21.39 3.82 13.76
C PRO A 169 20.95 4.42 12.43
#